data_e75bba3fb396de888a9ac6fa03620980
#
_entry.id   e75bba3fb396de888a9ac6fa03620980
#
_cell.length_a   1.000
_cell.length_b   1.000
_cell.length_c   1.000
_cell.angle_alpha   90.00
_cell.angle_beta   90.00
_cell.angle_gamma   90.00
#
_symmetry.space_group_name_H-M   'P 1'
#
loop_
_entity.id
_entity.type
_entity.pdbx_description
1 polymer ?
#
loop_
_entity_poly.entity_id
_entity_poly.type
_entity_poly.pdbx_seq_one_letter_code
_entity_poly.pdbx_strand_id
1 'polypeptide(L)'
;DVPAAKLNPGKIIYTKDLTFKGGSHGSTLSIIPEEKAKEMADKLPQVPKSPSNHFENFLLACNGIEKTRSPFEINGVLSQVFSLGVMAQRLNTQLFFDSRTKQITNNEFANAMLTGIPPRKGWDEFYKL
;
A
#
# COMPACT_ATOMS: atom_id res chain seq x y z
N ASP A 1 -14.11 22.56 -4.96
CA ASP A 1 -12.96 21.86 -5.58
C ASP A 1 -11.72 22.74 -5.45
N VAL A 2 -10.69 22.27 -4.75
CA VAL A 2 -9.40 22.95 -4.64
C VAL A 2 -8.56 22.56 -5.85
N PRO A 3 -8.02 23.53 -6.63
CA PRO A 3 -7.16 23.20 -7.76
C PRO A 3 -5.97 22.33 -7.34
N ALA A 4 -5.74 21.22 -8.04
CA ALA A 4 -4.69 20.26 -7.73
C ALA A 4 -3.29 20.88 -7.59
N ALA A 5 -3.01 21.95 -8.34
CA ALA A 5 -1.74 22.69 -8.28
C ALA A 5 -1.48 23.41 -6.93
N LYS A 6 -2.49 23.56 -6.07
CA LYS A 6 -2.37 24.18 -4.73
C LYS A 6 -2.34 23.15 -3.61
N LEU A 7 -2.45 21.87 -3.92
CA LEU A 7 -2.38 20.79 -2.92
C LEU A 7 -0.93 20.38 -2.72
N ASN A 8 -0.43 20.45 -1.50
CA ASN A 8 0.81 19.81 -1.15
C ASN A 8 0.68 18.29 -1.40
N PRO A 9 1.75 17.61 -1.84
CA PRO A 9 1.72 16.15 -1.99
C PRO A 9 1.21 15.49 -0.72
N GLY A 10 0.21 14.64 -0.85
CA GLY A 10 -0.41 14.00 0.30
C GLY A 10 -1.53 13.06 -0.10
N LYS A 11 -2.31 12.66 0.88
CA LYS A 11 -3.44 11.76 0.71
C LYS A 11 -4.65 12.24 1.51
N ILE A 12 -5.82 12.01 0.94
CA ILE A 12 -7.10 12.14 1.63
C ILE A 12 -7.77 10.77 1.57
N ILE A 13 -8.19 10.26 2.72
CA ILE A 13 -8.86 8.97 2.84
C ILE A 13 -10.28 9.22 3.32
N TYR A 14 -11.24 8.89 2.48
CA TYR A 14 -12.66 8.98 2.79
C TYR A 14 -13.14 7.65 3.35
N THR A 15 -13.79 7.71 4.51
CA THR A 15 -14.47 6.55 5.09
C THR A 15 -15.96 6.89 5.26
N LYS A 16 -16.75 5.96 5.74
CA LYS A 16 -18.18 6.15 5.95
C LYS A 16 -18.49 7.34 6.89
N ASP A 17 -17.72 7.47 7.96
CA ASP A 17 -18.05 8.40 9.06
C ASP A 17 -16.99 9.50 9.25
N LEU A 18 -15.78 9.29 8.75
CA LEU A 18 -14.64 10.18 8.95
C LEU A 18 -13.87 10.40 7.66
N THR A 19 -13.21 11.55 7.57
CA THR A 19 -12.26 11.86 6.51
C THR A 19 -10.89 12.14 7.14
N PHE A 20 -9.85 11.51 6.57
CA PHE A 20 -8.47 11.67 7.03
C PHE A 20 -7.64 12.41 6.01
N LYS A 21 -6.75 13.26 6.49
CA LYS A 21 -5.71 13.93 5.69
C LYS A 21 -4.34 13.53 6.20
N GLY A 22 -3.43 13.24 5.31
CA GLY A 22 -2.02 13.01 5.60
C GLY A 22 -1.11 13.62 4.56
N GLY A 23 0.15 13.86 4.90
CA GLY A 23 1.16 14.27 3.94
C GLY A 23 1.60 13.11 3.02
N SER A 24 2.66 13.34 2.25
CA SER A 24 3.31 12.30 1.47
C SER A 24 3.99 11.27 2.39
N HIS A 25 4.27 10.10 1.85
CA HIS A 25 4.91 9.00 2.56
C HIS A 25 4.13 8.52 3.80
N GLY A 26 4.80 8.09 4.85
CA GLY A 26 4.25 7.55 6.08
C GLY A 26 3.85 8.60 7.14
N SER A 27 3.47 9.81 6.72
CA SER A 27 3.06 10.86 7.66
C SER A 27 1.82 10.47 8.46
N THR A 28 1.75 10.98 9.69
CA THR A 28 0.58 10.82 10.56
C THR A 28 -0.69 11.35 9.87
N LEU A 29 -1.78 10.61 10.04
CA LEU A 29 -3.10 11.03 9.58
C LEU A 29 -3.75 11.93 10.62
N SER A 30 -4.43 12.97 10.15
CA SER A 30 -5.33 13.80 10.95
C SER A 30 -6.76 13.73 10.43
N ILE A 31 -7.72 13.83 11.32
CA ILE A 31 -9.14 13.90 10.95
C ILE A 31 -9.45 15.32 10.47
N ILE A 32 -10.25 15.43 9.42
CA ILE A 32 -10.77 16.69 8.90
C ILE A 32 -12.29 16.61 8.80
N PRO A 33 -13.03 17.74 9.03
CA PRO A 33 -12.53 19.04 9.51
C PRO A 33 -12.06 19.00 10.97
N GLU A 34 -11.44 20.09 11.44
CA GLU A 34 -10.84 20.17 12.79
C GLU A 34 -11.87 20.00 13.91
N GLU A 35 -13.08 20.47 13.72
CA GLU A 35 -14.19 20.28 14.67
C GLU A 35 -14.46 18.79 14.90
N LYS A 36 -14.43 18.00 13.83
CA LYS A 36 -14.60 16.55 13.93
C LYS A 36 -13.41 15.86 14.60
N ALA A 37 -12.21 16.37 14.40
CA ALA A 37 -11.02 15.88 15.10
C ALA A 37 -11.12 16.08 16.61
N LYS A 38 -11.60 17.26 17.04
CA LYS A 38 -11.83 17.54 18.47
C LYS A 38 -12.90 16.65 19.09
N GLU A 39 -14.02 16.43 18.39
CA GLU A 39 -15.08 15.53 18.85
C GLU A 39 -14.60 14.09 19.04
N MET A 40 -13.67 13.66 18.20
CA MET A 40 -13.17 12.28 18.17
C MET A 40 -11.95 12.06 19.06
N ALA A 41 -11.32 13.09 19.61
CA ALA A 41 -10.05 13.00 20.31
C ALA A 41 -10.05 11.95 21.44
N ASP A 42 -11.12 11.95 22.26
CA ASP A 42 -11.26 11.02 23.39
C ASP A 42 -11.81 9.64 22.99
N LYS A 43 -12.27 9.49 21.74
CA LYS A 43 -12.87 8.27 21.19
C LYS A 43 -11.87 7.43 20.40
N LEU A 44 -10.71 8.00 20.07
CA LEU A 44 -9.66 7.30 19.32
C LEU A 44 -8.88 6.35 20.22
N PRO A 45 -8.57 5.14 19.71
CA PRO A 45 -7.74 4.20 20.46
C PRO A 45 -6.34 4.79 20.69
N GLN A 46 -5.83 4.68 21.90
CA GLN A 46 -4.46 5.03 22.20
C GLN A 46 -3.52 3.97 21.61
N VAL A 47 -2.74 4.36 20.60
CA VAL A 47 -1.77 3.48 19.97
C VAL A 47 -0.42 3.64 20.69
N PRO A 48 0.15 2.57 21.22
CA PRO A 48 1.45 2.65 21.89
C PRO A 48 2.53 3.11 20.90
N LYS A 49 3.48 3.90 21.40
CA LYS A 49 4.62 4.33 20.60
C LYS A 49 5.42 3.10 20.15
N SER A 50 5.85 3.07 18.91
CA SER A 50 6.70 2.01 18.39
C SER A 50 8.01 1.93 19.17
N PRO A 51 8.45 0.74 19.61
CA PRO A 51 9.68 0.58 20.40
C PRO A 51 10.94 0.95 19.63
N SER A 52 10.95 0.74 18.33
CA SER A 52 12.07 1.01 17.41
C SER A 52 11.63 1.86 16.23
N ASN A 53 12.55 2.53 15.55
CA ASN A 53 12.28 3.21 14.28
C ASN A 53 12.13 2.18 13.12
N HIS A 54 11.79 2.65 11.92
CA HIS A 54 11.50 1.77 10.79
C HIS A 54 12.69 0.90 10.36
N PHE A 55 13.88 1.48 10.27
CA PHE A 55 15.09 0.74 9.86
C PHE A 55 15.59 -0.20 10.94
N GLU A 56 15.58 0.27 12.19
CA GLU A 56 15.93 -0.52 13.36
C GLU A 56 14.99 -1.74 13.50
N ASN A 57 13.68 -1.57 13.30
CA ASN A 57 12.74 -2.68 13.30
C ASN A 57 13.10 -3.77 12.28
N PHE A 58 13.55 -3.37 11.08
CA PHE A 58 13.99 -4.36 10.09
C PHE A 58 15.17 -5.19 10.60
N LEU A 59 16.20 -4.54 11.16
CA LEU A 59 17.37 -5.23 11.69
C LEU A 59 17.04 -6.12 12.89
N LEU A 60 16.20 -5.62 13.81
CA LEU A 60 15.75 -6.39 14.97
C LEU A 60 14.87 -7.57 14.56
N ALA A 61 14.05 -7.41 13.52
CA ALA A 61 13.26 -8.50 12.96
C ALA A 61 14.12 -9.58 12.28
N CYS A 62 15.17 -9.19 11.55
CA CYS A 62 16.13 -10.14 10.98
C CYS A 62 16.84 -10.98 12.07
N ASN A 63 17.06 -10.39 13.24
CA ASN A 63 17.65 -11.08 14.38
C ASN A 63 16.62 -11.81 15.27
N GLY A 64 15.35 -11.83 14.89
CA GLY A 64 14.28 -12.49 15.66
C GLY A 64 13.90 -11.81 16.97
N ILE A 65 14.35 -10.57 17.21
CA ILE A 65 14.10 -9.81 18.45
C ILE A 65 12.73 -9.13 18.38
N GLU A 66 12.35 -8.58 17.24
CA GLU A 66 11.03 -7.99 17.00
C GLU A 66 10.32 -8.68 15.82
N LYS A 67 9.01 -8.50 15.75
CA LYS A 67 8.28 -8.79 14.51
C LYS A 67 8.36 -7.58 13.57
N THR A 68 8.51 -7.84 12.28
CA THR A 68 8.46 -6.76 11.29
C THR A 68 7.10 -6.07 11.30
N ARG A 69 7.11 -4.73 11.25
CA ARG A 69 5.89 -3.92 11.10
C ARG A 69 5.47 -3.74 9.64
N SER A 70 6.29 -4.21 8.72
CA SER A 70 6.04 -4.19 7.28
C SER A 70 6.11 -5.61 6.71
N PRO A 71 5.26 -6.55 7.15
CA PRO A 71 5.31 -7.94 6.70
C PRO A 71 4.87 -8.05 5.23
N PHE A 72 5.33 -9.08 4.54
CA PHE A 72 5.00 -9.33 3.13
C PHE A 72 3.51 -9.55 2.90
N GLU A 73 2.81 -10.11 3.86
CA GLU A 73 1.36 -10.34 3.80
C GLU A 73 0.58 -9.03 3.56
N ILE A 74 1.08 -7.92 4.06
CA ILE A 74 0.48 -6.60 3.87
C ILE A 74 1.12 -5.90 2.68
N ASN A 75 2.45 -5.80 2.67
CA ASN A 75 3.16 -5.00 1.67
C ASN A 75 3.20 -5.67 0.29
N GLY A 76 3.12 -7.00 0.21
CA GLY A 76 2.97 -7.72 -1.04
C GLY A 76 1.67 -7.35 -1.74
N VAL A 77 0.55 -7.32 -1.00
CA VAL A 77 -0.75 -6.89 -1.55
C VAL A 77 -0.73 -5.44 -2.01
N LEU A 78 -0.13 -4.53 -1.21
CA LEU A 78 0.01 -3.13 -1.60
C LEU A 78 0.87 -2.97 -2.87
N SER A 79 1.98 -3.68 -2.96
CA SER A 79 2.85 -3.67 -4.14
C SER A 79 2.12 -4.20 -5.39
N GLN A 80 1.27 -5.22 -5.23
CA GLN A 80 0.42 -5.72 -6.30
C GLN A 80 -0.55 -4.66 -6.80
N VAL A 81 -1.23 -3.95 -5.88
CA VAL A 81 -2.15 -2.86 -6.24
C VAL A 81 -1.42 -1.76 -7.01
N PHE A 82 -0.23 -1.34 -6.56
CA PHE A 82 0.57 -0.34 -7.28
C PHE A 82 0.99 -0.83 -8.67
N SER A 83 1.44 -2.07 -8.79
CA SER A 83 1.82 -2.66 -10.08
C SER A 83 0.65 -2.69 -11.06
N LEU A 84 -0.53 -3.12 -10.61
CA LEU A 84 -1.76 -3.12 -11.41
C LEU A 84 -2.16 -1.70 -11.84
N GLY A 85 -2.06 -0.72 -10.94
CA GLY A 85 -2.33 0.68 -11.24
C GLY A 85 -1.38 1.25 -12.31
N VAL A 86 -0.09 0.98 -12.20
CA VAL A 86 0.91 1.38 -13.20
C VAL A 86 0.65 0.72 -14.54
N MET A 87 0.28 -0.56 -14.56
CA MET A 87 -0.07 -1.27 -15.79
C MET A 87 -1.31 -0.67 -16.45
N ALA A 88 -2.38 -0.42 -15.70
CA ALA A 88 -3.60 0.19 -16.21
C ALA A 88 -3.33 1.58 -16.80
N GLN A 89 -2.50 2.37 -16.13
CA GLN A 89 -2.08 3.69 -16.61
C GLN A 89 -1.26 3.61 -17.91
N ARG A 90 -0.27 2.71 -17.96
CA ARG A 90 0.59 2.54 -19.14
C ARG A 90 -0.18 2.03 -20.36
N LEU A 91 -1.12 1.12 -20.16
CA LEU A 91 -1.95 0.55 -21.20
C LEU A 91 -3.17 1.43 -21.54
N ASN A 92 -3.40 2.48 -20.75
CA ASN A 92 -4.56 3.37 -20.85
C ASN A 92 -5.89 2.59 -20.97
N THR A 93 -6.06 1.60 -20.12
CA THR A 93 -7.23 0.72 -20.15
C THR A 93 -7.64 0.26 -18.76
N GLN A 94 -8.90 -0.13 -18.61
CA GLN A 94 -9.40 -0.76 -17.41
C GLN A 94 -8.96 -2.23 -17.38
N LEU A 95 -8.38 -2.67 -16.28
CA LEU A 95 -7.97 -4.06 -16.04
C LEU A 95 -8.87 -4.72 -15.01
N PHE A 96 -9.31 -5.95 -15.29
CA PHE A 96 -10.08 -6.79 -14.36
C PHE A 96 -9.16 -7.86 -13.79
N PHE A 97 -8.79 -7.68 -12.53
CA PHE A 97 -7.88 -8.58 -11.83
C PHE A 97 -8.66 -9.54 -10.92
N ASP A 98 -8.50 -10.83 -11.16
CA ASP A 98 -9.00 -11.86 -10.27
C ASP A 98 -7.97 -12.12 -9.15
N SER A 99 -8.29 -11.73 -7.93
CA SER A 99 -7.41 -11.88 -6.77
C SER A 99 -7.16 -13.34 -6.37
N ARG A 100 -8.05 -14.27 -6.75
CA ARG A 100 -7.93 -15.70 -6.44
C ARG A 100 -6.97 -16.40 -7.40
N THR A 101 -7.12 -16.16 -8.70
CA THR A 101 -6.25 -16.75 -9.72
C THR A 101 -4.99 -15.93 -9.97
N LYS A 102 -4.93 -14.70 -9.43
CA LYS A 102 -3.85 -13.73 -9.67
C LYS A 102 -3.66 -13.38 -11.14
N GLN A 103 -4.76 -13.37 -11.89
CA GLN A 103 -4.73 -13.11 -13.34
C GLN A 103 -5.57 -11.89 -13.72
N ILE A 104 -5.16 -11.23 -14.81
CA ILE A 104 -5.96 -10.22 -15.49
C ILE A 104 -6.82 -10.93 -16.52
N THR A 105 -8.15 -10.84 -16.37
CA THR A 105 -9.10 -11.67 -17.12
C THR A 105 -9.53 -11.06 -18.47
N ASN A 106 -9.33 -9.76 -18.66
CA ASN A 106 -9.79 -9.02 -19.83
C ASN A 106 -8.66 -8.52 -20.75
N ASN A 107 -7.39 -8.86 -20.46
CA ASN A 107 -6.26 -8.41 -21.28
C ASN A 107 -5.08 -9.39 -21.15
N GLU A 108 -4.88 -10.21 -22.18
CA GLU A 108 -3.82 -11.23 -22.20
C GLU A 108 -2.41 -10.62 -22.17
N PHE A 109 -2.20 -9.50 -22.85
CA PHE A 109 -0.92 -8.81 -22.85
C PHE A 109 -0.57 -8.27 -21.45
N ALA A 110 -1.53 -7.63 -20.77
CA ALA A 110 -1.36 -7.20 -19.40
C ALA A 110 -1.11 -8.40 -18.47
N ASN A 111 -1.80 -9.51 -18.70
CA ASN A 111 -1.60 -10.74 -17.91
C ASN A 111 -0.19 -11.31 -18.10
N ALA A 112 0.34 -11.31 -19.32
CA ALA A 112 1.73 -11.72 -19.59
C ALA A 112 2.76 -10.82 -18.89
N MET A 113 2.48 -9.53 -18.72
CA MET A 113 3.33 -8.61 -17.98
C MET A 113 3.38 -8.91 -16.48
N LEU A 114 2.35 -9.53 -15.88
CA LEU A 114 2.34 -9.92 -14.46
C LEU A 114 3.35 -11.00 -14.15
N THR A 115 3.52 -11.97 -15.05
CA THR A 115 4.44 -13.09 -14.88
C THR A 115 5.90 -12.66 -15.03
N GLY A 116 6.14 -11.56 -15.73
CA GLY A 116 7.48 -11.04 -15.95
C GLY A 116 8.35 -11.94 -16.85
N ILE A 117 9.65 -11.67 -16.83
CA ILE A 117 10.64 -12.48 -17.56
C ILE A 117 10.86 -13.78 -16.79
N PRO A 118 10.89 -14.93 -17.46
CA PRO A 118 11.20 -16.20 -16.81
C PRO A 118 12.52 -16.14 -16.03
N PRO A 119 12.62 -16.82 -14.91
CA PRO A 119 13.86 -16.88 -14.13
C PRO A 119 15.01 -17.50 -14.95
N ARG A 120 16.22 -17.14 -14.61
CA ARG A 120 17.41 -17.76 -15.22
C ARG A 120 17.40 -19.26 -14.97
N LYS A 121 17.93 -20.03 -15.93
CA LYS A 121 18.10 -21.47 -15.79
C LYS A 121 18.79 -21.81 -14.46
N GLY A 122 18.22 -22.72 -13.68
CA GLY A 122 18.70 -23.13 -12.37
C GLY A 122 18.15 -22.29 -11.19
N TRP A 123 17.29 -21.29 -11.48
CA TRP A 123 16.61 -20.48 -10.46
C TRP A 123 15.10 -20.73 -10.42
N ASP A 124 14.60 -21.62 -11.27
CA ASP A 124 13.18 -21.91 -11.43
C ASP A 124 12.52 -22.39 -10.13
N GLU A 125 13.27 -23.12 -9.30
CA GLU A 125 12.78 -23.66 -8.02
C GLU A 125 12.45 -22.58 -6.99
N PHE A 126 13.08 -21.40 -7.06
CA PHE A 126 12.85 -20.27 -6.15
C PHE A 126 11.65 -19.41 -6.56
N TYR A 127 11.06 -19.66 -7.73
CA TYR A 127 9.93 -18.90 -8.28
C TYR A 127 8.63 -19.71 -8.29
N LYS A 128 8.61 -20.87 -7.66
CA LYS A 128 7.38 -21.64 -7.44
C LYS A 128 6.62 -21.02 -6.28
N LEU A 129 5.63 -20.18 -6.60
CA LEU A 129 4.70 -19.56 -5.66
C LEU A 129 3.45 -20.44 -5.48
#